data_dc71ccdf5193919e5c471a142b28dca0
#
_entry.id   dc71ccdf5193919e5c471a142b28dca0
#
_cell.length_a   1.000
_cell.length_b   1.000
_cell.length_c   1.000
_cell.angle_alpha   90.00
_cell.angle_beta   90.00
_cell.angle_gamma   90.00
#
_symmetry.space_group_name_H-M   'P 1'
#
loop_
_entity.id
_entity.type
_entity.pdbx_description
1 polymer ?
#
loop_
_entity_poly.entity_id
_entity_poly.type
_entity_poly.pdbx_seq_one_letter_code
_entity_poly.pdbx_strand_id
1 'polypeptide(L)'
;AGLDGMWVYTSCASTFWEPNRHLGMPLTRLRALGLLLWWHHTPGLLHWALNFWFDQFSRYLVDPNADTSADLAFPSGDSSVIYPRVDGSLVPSLRLKVLAQLHEDVRLLRRVEDAVGRPTIVDLIEHLAPGSTADLDHRYPLEPDFYRSLTANLLRLLKDIDGATV
;
A
#
# COMPACT_ATOMS: atom_id res chain seq x y z
N ALA A 1 -18.37 3.52 -12.08
CA ALA A 1 -19.07 3.21 -10.82
C ALA A 1 -18.01 2.94 -9.77
N GLY A 2 -17.96 3.75 -8.71
CA GLY A 2 -17.01 3.54 -7.61
C GLY A 2 -17.33 2.27 -6.83
N LEU A 3 -16.35 1.75 -6.11
CA LEU A 3 -16.52 0.61 -5.21
C LEU A 3 -17.02 1.09 -3.83
N ASP A 4 -18.01 1.98 -3.83
CA ASP A 4 -18.51 2.59 -2.61
C ASP A 4 -18.97 1.53 -1.60
N GLY A 5 -18.34 1.55 -0.42
CA GLY A 5 -18.59 0.60 0.67
C GLY A 5 -17.90 -0.77 0.53
N MET A 6 -17.20 -1.06 -0.58
CA MET A 6 -16.47 -2.31 -0.75
C MET A 6 -15.02 -2.19 -0.29
N TRP A 7 -14.54 -3.18 0.45
CA TRP A 7 -13.13 -3.31 0.80
C TRP A 7 -12.39 -4.11 -0.27
N VAL A 8 -11.15 -3.72 -0.54
CA VAL A 8 -10.24 -4.52 -1.38
C VAL A 8 -9.56 -5.57 -0.53
N TYR A 9 -9.45 -6.76 -1.06
CA TYR A 9 -8.73 -7.87 -0.44
C TYR A 9 -7.53 -8.26 -1.29
N THR A 10 -6.35 -8.32 -0.67
CA THR A 10 -5.13 -8.85 -1.28
C THR A 10 -4.69 -10.13 -0.57
N SER A 11 -4.22 -11.11 -1.34
CA SER A 11 -3.76 -12.39 -0.84
C SER A 11 -2.73 -13.02 -1.79
N CYS A 12 -2.42 -14.30 -1.56
CA CYS A 12 -1.48 -15.08 -2.37
C CYS A 12 -1.78 -15.09 -3.88
N ALA A 13 -3.03 -14.88 -4.29
CA ALA A 13 -3.43 -14.96 -5.70
C ALA A 13 -2.99 -13.75 -6.54
N SER A 14 -2.78 -12.57 -5.92
CA SER A 14 -2.38 -11.35 -6.62
C SER A 14 -0.87 -11.32 -6.83
N THR A 15 -0.38 -11.96 -7.89
CA THR A 15 1.07 -12.17 -8.13
C THR A 15 1.61 -11.48 -9.38
N PHE A 16 0.74 -10.97 -10.27
CA PHE A 16 1.16 -10.38 -11.55
C PHE A 16 1.39 -8.87 -11.43
N TRP A 17 0.47 -8.06 -11.92
CA TRP A 17 0.58 -6.60 -11.90
C TRP A 17 -0.07 -5.96 -10.67
N GLU A 18 -0.92 -6.68 -9.97
CA GLU A 18 -1.62 -6.15 -8.81
C GLU A 18 -0.63 -5.85 -7.68
N PRO A 19 -0.74 -4.68 -7.03
CA PRO A 19 0.06 -4.37 -5.86
C PRO A 19 -0.19 -5.35 -4.72
N ASN A 20 0.89 -5.89 -4.18
CA ASN A 20 0.83 -6.80 -3.04
C ASN A 20 2.10 -6.66 -2.18
N ARG A 21 2.16 -7.39 -1.08
CA ARG A 21 3.23 -7.32 -0.08
C ARG A 21 4.23 -8.49 -0.14
N HIS A 22 4.27 -9.26 -1.22
CA HIS A 22 5.21 -10.38 -1.37
C HIS A 22 6.67 -9.89 -1.35
N LEU A 23 7.58 -10.72 -0.84
CA LEU A 23 9.00 -10.36 -0.73
C LEU A 23 9.66 -10.13 -2.10
N GLY A 24 9.22 -10.81 -3.14
CA GLY A 24 9.71 -10.64 -4.50
C GLY A 24 9.23 -9.37 -5.20
N MET A 25 8.35 -8.57 -4.57
CA MET A 25 7.83 -7.33 -5.14
C MET A 25 8.57 -6.10 -4.62
N PRO A 26 8.82 -5.09 -5.46
CA PRO A 26 9.35 -3.80 -5.00
C PRO A 26 8.41 -3.17 -3.95
N LEU A 27 8.98 -2.53 -2.92
CA LEU A 27 8.20 -1.86 -1.88
C LEU A 27 7.33 -0.70 -2.43
N THR A 28 7.75 -0.07 -3.50
CA THR A 28 6.97 0.95 -4.21
C THR A 28 5.69 0.38 -4.81
N ARG A 29 5.70 -0.89 -5.22
CA ARG A 29 4.51 -1.59 -5.69
C ARG A 29 3.48 -1.77 -4.57
N LEU A 30 3.93 -2.13 -3.37
CA LEU A 30 3.06 -2.16 -2.19
C LEU A 30 2.51 -0.76 -1.86
N ARG A 31 3.34 0.29 -1.97
CA ARG A 31 2.91 1.67 -1.74
C ARG A 31 1.87 2.14 -2.75
N ALA A 32 1.95 1.70 -4.02
CA ALA A 32 0.99 2.00 -5.06
C ALA A 32 -0.44 1.58 -4.70
N LEU A 33 -0.60 0.56 -3.86
CA LEU A 33 -1.91 0.15 -3.37
C LEU A 33 -2.66 1.30 -2.68
N GLY A 34 -1.96 2.17 -1.93
CA GLY A 34 -2.56 3.37 -1.33
C GLY A 34 -3.12 4.33 -2.39
N LEU A 35 -2.37 4.56 -3.47
CA LEU A 35 -2.85 5.39 -4.58
C LEU A 35 -4.10 4.80 -5.23
N LEU A 36 -4.13 3.48 -5.46
CA LEU A 36 -5.29 2.80 -6.04
C LEU A 36 -6.50 2.81 -5.10
N LEU A 37 -6.30 2.66 -3.79
CA LEU A 37 -7.39 2.78 -2.80
C LEU A 37 -8.05 4.17 -2.87
N TRP A 38 -7.25 5.22 -3.00
CA TRP A 38 -7.76 6.57 -3.21
C TRP A 38 -8.43 6.71 -4.58
N TRP A 39 -7.79 6.21 -5.64
CA TRP A 39 -8.29 6.30 -7.01
C TRP A 39 -9.69 5.72 -7.17
N HIS A 40 -9.93 4.56 -6.57
CA HIS A 40 -11.21 3.85 -6.62
C HIS A 40 -12.20 4.19 -5.50
N HIS A 41 -11.90 5.19 -4.67
CA HIS A 41 -12.73 5.54 -3.49
C HIS A 41 -12.96 4.35 -2.53
N THR A 42 -12.01 3.41 -2.49
CA THR A 42 -12.12 2.20 -1.66
C THR A 42 -11.93 2.55 -0.19
N PRO A 43 -12.90 2.25 0.70
CA PRO A 43 -12.84 2.66 2.10
C PRO A 43 -11.84 1.87 2.93
N GLY A 44 -11.46 0.66 2.51
CA GLY A 44 -10.58 -0.19 3.28
C GLY A 44 -9.86 -1.27 2.51
N LEU A 45 -8.77 -1.74 3.13
CA LEU A 45 -7.95 -2.85 2.66
C LEU A 45 -7.97 -3.96 3.70
N LEU A 46 -8.18 -5.18 3.26
CA LEU A 46 -8.03 -6.39 4.05
C LEU A 46 -6.89 -7.24 3.47
N HIS A 47 -6.08 -7.80 4.35
CA HIS A 47 -5.21 -8.92 4.05
C HIS A 47 -5.38 -9.98 5.14
N TRP A 48 -5.40 -11.27 4.76
CA TRP A 48 -5.75 -12.38 5.64
C TRP A 48 -4.78 -12.59 6.81
N ALA A 49 -3.49 -12.23 6.64
CA ALA A 49 -2.46 -12.52 7.62
C ALA A 49 -1.59 -11.31 7.97
N LEU A 50 -1.29 -11.16 9.26
CA LEU A 50 -0.27 -10.24 9.78
C LEU A 50 0.96 -11.01 10.25
N ASN A 51 0.74 -12.16 10.92
CA ASN A 51 1.74 -12.97 11.62
C ASN A 51 1.33 -14.45 11.63
N PHE A 52 0.93 -14.98 10.50
CA PHE A 52 0.61 -16.40 10.36
C PHE A 52 1.92 -17.19 10.25
N TRP A 53 2.29 -17.88 11.34
CA TRP A 53 3.54 -18.63 11.49
C TRP A 53 3.26 -20.14 11.60
N PHE A 54 2.43 -20.65 10.72
CA PHE A 54 2.05 -22.05 10.66
C PHE A 54 2.13 -22.57 9.22
N ASP A 55 2.13 -23.89 9.06
CA ASP A 55 1.83 -24.47 7.76
C ASP A 55 0.39 -24.13 7.32
N GLN A 56 0.09 -24.33 6.04
CA GLN A 56 -1.21 -23.95 5.46
C GLN A 56 -2.42 -24.43 6.27
N PHE A 57 -2.31 -25.58 6.92
CA PHE A 57 -3.41 -26.20 7.67
C PHE A 57 -3.32 -25.99 9.19
N SER A 58 -2.40 -25.14 9.64
CA SER A 58 -2.17 -24.84 11.06
C SER A 58 -1.82 -26.06 11.92
N ARG A 59 -1.15 -27.06 11.36
CA ARG A 59 -0.79 -28.30 12.04
C ARG A 59 0.48 -28.19 12.89
N TYR A 60 1.43 -27.32 12.46
CA TYR A 60 2.69 -27.08 13.15
C TYR A 60 3.19 -25.67 12.90
N LEU A 61 4.09 -25.21 13.77
CA LEU A 61 4.75 -23.92 13.64
C LEU A 61 5.81 -23.96 12.54
N VAL A 62 5.86 -22.92 11.74
CA VAL A 62 6.92 -22.64 10.78
C VAL A 62 7.66 -21.41 11.26
N ASP A 63 9.00 -21.47 11.38
CA ASP A 63 9.80 -20.31 11.72
C ASP A 63 9.81 -19.31 10.54
N PRO A 64 9.16 -18.15 10.63
CA PRO A 64 9.09 -17.20 9.52
C PRO A 64 10.44 -16.54 9.20
N ASN A 65 11.47 -16.68 10.07
CA ASN A 65 12.82 -16.21 9.78
C ASN A 65 13.58 -17.19 8.86
N ALA A 66 13.23 -18.46 8.89
CA ALA A 66 13.83 -19.52 8.06
C ALA A 66 13.00 -19.76 6.79
N ASP A 67 11.66 -19.75 6.91
CA ASP A 67 10.74 -19.97 5.79
C ASP A 67 9.62 -18.91 5.82
N THR A 68 9.62 -18.05 4.81
CA THR A 68 8.66 -16.97 4.62
C THR A 68 7.45 -17.37 3.78
N SER A 69 7.34 -18.66 3.40
CA SER A 69 6.32 -19.20 2.51
C SER A 69 5.29 -20.09 3.20
N ALA A 70 5.39 -20.24 4.53
CA ALA A 70 4.51 -21.11 5.32
C ALA A 70 4.54 -22.56 4.81
N ASP A 71 5.75 -23.14 4.72
CA ASP A 71 6.02 -24.47 4.19
C ASP A 71 5.63 -24.63 2.71
N LEU A 72 6.08 -23.67 1.90
CA LEU A 72 5.83 -23.61 0.44
C LEU A 72 4.35 -23.46 0.04
N ALA A 73 3.49 -23.13 0.99
CA ALA A 73 2.04 -23.01 0.74
C ALA A 73 1.65 -21.70 0.07
N PHE A 74 2.40 -20.61 0.34
CA PHE A 74 2.08 -19.26 -0.12
C PHE A 74 3.31 -18.58 -0.75
N PRO A 75 3.12 -17.55 -1.59
CA PRO A 75 4.23 -16.71 -2.03
C PRO A 75 4.99 -16.13 -0.84
N SER A 76 6.32 -16.11 -0.92
CA SER A 76 7.17 -15.63 0.16
C SER A 76 6.73 -14.25 0.68
N GLY A 77 6.47 -14.18 1.98
CA GLY A 77 6.05 -12.98 2.67
C GLY A 77 4.55 -12.70 2.70
N ASP A 78 3.73 -13.51 2.04
CA ASP A 78 2.27 -13.35 2.07
C ASP A 78 1.70 -13.58 3.48
N SER A 79 2.21 -14.58 4.21
CA SER A 79 1.71 -15.00 5.51
C SER A 79 2.14 -14.08 6.66
N SER A 80 3.20 -13.27 6.53
CA SER A 80 3.72 -12.50 7.64
C SER A 80 4.42 -11.20 7.23
N VAL A 81 4.22 -10.15 8.02
CA VAL A 81 4.95 -8.87 7.98
C VAL A 81 5.58 -8.50 9.32
N ILE A 82 5.37 -9.33 10.36
CA ILE A 82 5.98 -9.24 11.68
C ILE A 82 6.70 -10.54 11.96
N TYR A 83 7.90 -10.47 12.53
CA TYR A 83 8.78 -11.61 12.76
C TYR A 83 9.13 -11.74 14.23
N PRO A 84 9.10 -12.97 14.80
CA PRO A 84 9.50 -13.21 16.19
C PRO A 84 11.03 -13.22 16.34
N ARG A 85 11.53 -12.77 17.47
CA ARG A 85 12.90 -12.99 17.91
C ARG A 85 12.98 -14.12 18.94
N VAL A 86 14.19 -14.61 19.19
CA VAL A 86 14.45 -15.66 20.19
C VAL A 86 14.05 -15.24 21.60
N ASP A 87 14.14 -13.95 21.92
CA ASP A 87 13.75 -13.36 23.21
C ASP A 87 12.22 -13.13 23.36
N GLY A 88 11.43 -13.54 22.35
CA GLY A 88 9.99 -13.33 22.32
C GLY A 88 9.53 -11.95 21.87
N SER A 89 10.45 -11.03 21.59
CA SER A 89 10.10 -9.73 21.01
C SER A 89 9.71 -9.84 19.54
N LEU A 90 9.02 -8.85 19.02
CA LEU A 90 8.54 -8.80 17.63
C LEU A 90 9.27 -7.75 16.81
N VAL A 91 9.65 -8.10 15.58
CA VAL A 91 10.28 -7.21 14.63
C VAL A 91 9.34 -6.91 13.47
N PRO A 92 8.96 -5.65 13.26
CA PRO A 92 8.22 -5.24 12.07
C PRO A 92 9.14 -5.28 10.85
N SER A 93 8.64 -5.83 9.75
CA SER A 93 9.33 -5.75 8.46
C SER A 93 9.25 -4.36 7.84
N LEU A 94 10.07 -4.09 6.82
CA LEU A 94 9.93 -2.88 6.00
C LEU A 94 8.55 -2.83 5.32
N ARG A 95 7.98 -3.97 4.95
CA ARG A 95 6.64 -4.06 4.35
C ARG A 95 5.56 -3.54 5.29
N LEU A 96 5.64 -3.82 6.59
CA LEU A 96 4.71 -3.26 7.58
C LEU A 96 4.84 -1.73 7.67
N LYS A 97 6.05 -1.19 7.56
CA LYS A 97 6.27 0.27 7.52
C LYS A 97 5.67 0.90 6.26
N VAL A 98 5.80 0.23 5.11
CA VAL A 98 5.19 0.69 3.86
C VAL A 98 3.66 0.59 3.91
N LEU A 99 3.09 -0.45 4.56
CA LEU A 99 1.65 -0.53 4.82
C LEU A 99 1.16 0.67 5.66
N ALA A 100 1.89 1.05 6.70
CA ALA A 100 1.56 2.27 7.44
C ALA A 100 1.65 3.52 6.54
N GLN A 101 2.71 3.64 5.73
CA GLN A 101 2.91 4.76 4.83
C GLN A 101 1.80 4.89 3.78
N LEU A 102 1.35 3.78 3.17
CA LEU A 102 0.26 3.84 2.19
C LEU A 102 -1.05 4.34 2.80
N HIS A 103 -1.33 4.03 4.07
CA HIS A 103 -2.50 4.56 4.77
C HIS A 103 -2.37 6.07 5.07
N GLU A 104 -1.15 6.55 5.35
CA GLU A 104 -0.88 7.99 5.45
C GLU A 104 -1.09 8.67 4.09
N ASP A 105 -0.61 8.06 3.00
CA ASP A 105 -0.79 8.58 1.65
C ASP A 105 -2.30 8.70 1.31
N VAL A 106 -3.11 7.69 1.62
CA VAL A 106 -4.57 7.71 1.41
C VAL A 106 -5.23 8.84 2.21
N ARG A 107 -4.85 9.00 3.49
CA ARG A 107 -5.41 10.07 4.34
C ARG A 107 -5.04 11.45 3.80
N LEU A 108 -3.79 11.63 3.37
CA LEU A 108 -3.33 12.88 2.81
C LEU A 108 -4.05 13.22 1.50
N LEU A 109 -4.16 12.25 0.59
CA LEU A 109 -4.87 12.40 -0.68
C LEU A 109 -6.34 12.80 -0.45
N ARG A 110 -7.05 12.14 0.45
CA ARG A 110 -8.44 12.46 0.78
C ARG A 110 -8.57 13.87 1.38
N ARG A 111 -7.70 14.23 2.32
CA ARG A 111 -7.72 15.55 2.94
C ARG A 111 -7.48 16.67 1.92
N VAL A 112 -6.55 16.47 0.98
CA VAL A 112 -6.30 17.45 -0.08
C VAL A 112 -7.47 17.48 -1.07
N GLU A 113 -8.04 16.30 -1.42
CA GLU A 113 -9.24 16.22 -2.28
C GLU A 113 -10.40 17.02 -1.71
N ASP A 114 -10.66 16.91 -0.40
CA ASP A 114 -11.70 17.67 0.29
C ASP A 114 -11.47 19.19 0.20
N ALA A 115 -10.22 19.63 0.11
CA ALA A 115 -9.84 21.03 0.11
C ALA A 115 -9.76 21.66 -1.30
N VAL A 116 -9.22 20.94 -2.30
CA VAL A 116 -8.95 21.49 -3.65
C VAL A 116 -9.69 20.76 -4.77
N GLY A 117 -10.41 19.71 -4.44
CA GLY A 117 -11.11 18.84 -5.40
C GLY A 117 -10.22 17.82 -6.09
N ARG A 118 -10.84 16.72 -6.49
CA ARG A 118 -10.18 15.58 -7.15
C ARG A 118 -9.44 15.94 -8.44
N PRO A 119 -9.98 16.79 -9.36
CA PRO A 119 -9.30 17.13 -10.61
C PRO A 119 -7.88 17.66 -10.38
N THR A 120 -7.67 18.52 -9.37
CA THR A 120 -6.36 19.08 -9.04
C THR A 120 -5.34 17.99 -8.69
N ILE A 121 -5.77 16.95 -7.98
CA ILE A 121 -4.89 15.82 -7.61
C ILE A 121 -4.62 14.94 -8.83
N VAL A 122 -5.63 14.69 -9.67
CA VAL A 122 -5.47 13.92 -10.92
C VAL A 122 -4.47 14.61 -11.85
N ASP A 123 -4.58 15.93 -12.02
CA ASP A 123 -3.64 16.73 -12.82
C ASP A 123 -2.22 16.69 -12.24
N LEU A 124 -2.09 16.72 -10.91
CA LEU A 124 -0.79 16.57 -10.24
C LEU A 124 -0.18 15.19 -10.50
N ILE A 125 -0.96 14.12 -10.40
CA ILE A 125 -0.51 12.74 -10.67
C ILE A 125 -0.06 12.64 -12.13
N GLU A 126 -0.86 13.14 -13.08
CA GLU A 126 -0.54 13.14 -14.51
C GLU A 126 0.73 13.95 -14.79
N HIS A 127 0.92 15.09 -14.13
CA HIS A 127 2.14 15.89 -14.24
C HIS A 127 3.38 15.15 -13.74
N LEU A 128 3.27 14.43 -12.61
CA LEU A 128 4.39 13.69 -12.01
C LEU A 128 4.69 12.35 -12.70
N ALA A 129 3.69 11.75 -13.32
CA ALA A 129 3.79 10.48 -14.04
C ALA A 129 2.91 10.51 -15.30
N PRO A 130 3.37 11.15 -16.39
CA PRO A 130 2.58 11.35 -17.59
C PRO A 130 2.05 10.04 -18.20
N GLY A 131 0.76 10.00 -18.50
CA GLY A 131 0.06 8.86 -19.07
C GLY A 131 -0.37 7.79 -18.07
N SER A 132 -0.04 7.94 -16.77
CA SER A 132 -0.43 6.96 -15.75
C SER A 132 -1.92 7.00 -15.44
N THR A 133 -2.54 8.17 -15.48
CA THR A 133 -3.97 8.35 -15.13
C THR A 133 -4.92 7.72 -16.15
N ALA A 134 -4.47 7.45 -17.37
CA ALA A 134 -5.26 6.78 -18.40
C ALA A 134 -5.54 5.30 -18.08
N ASP A 135 -4.66 4.65 -17.32
CA ASP A 135 -4.75 3.23 -16.96
C ASP A 135 -3.98 2.97 -15.65
N LEU A 136 -4.40 3.63 -14.57
CA LEU A 136 -3.67 3.59 -13.31
C LEU A 136 -3.63 2.18 -12.70
N ASP A 137 -4.61 1.34 -12.99
CA ASP A 137 -4.68 -0.03 -12.49
C ASP A 137 -3.51 -0.90 -12.97
N HIS A 138 -3.00 -0.64 -14.19
CA HIS A 138 -1.89 -1.41 -14.76
C HIS A 138 -0.60 -0.60 -14.90
N ARG A 139 -0.69 0.73 -14.83
CA ARG A 139 0.42 1.66 -15.07
C ARG A 139 0.72 2.57 -13.90
N TYR A 140 0.42 2.14 -12.68
CA TYR A 140 0.75 2.91 -11.48
C TYR A 140 2.28 3.14 -11.40
N PRO A 141 2.70 4.33 -10.93
CA PRO A 141 4.13 4.66 -10.83
C PRO A 141 4.87 3.75 -9.86
N LEU A 142 6.04 3.25 -10.28
CA LEU A 142 6.93 2.41 -9.46
C LEU A 142 8.14 3.16 -8.93
N GLU A 143 8.41 4.37 -9.44
CA GLU A 143 9.56 5.16 -9.05
C GLU A 143 9.38 5.76 -7.65
N PRO A 144 10.33 5.56 -6.70
CA PRO A 144 10.23 6.14 -5.36
C PRO A 144 10.12 7.66 -5.35
N ASP A 145 10.70 8.33 -6.34
CA ASP A 145 10.66 9.78 -6.47
C ASP A 145 9.27 10.31 -6.77
N PHE A 146 8.45 9.55 -7.47
CA PHE A 146 7.05 9.89 -7.68
C PHE A 146 6.34 10.09 -6.34
N TYR A 147 6.42 9.12 -5.44
CA TYR A 147 5.72 9.17 -4.15
C TYR A 147 6.26 10.28 -3.23
N ARG A 148 7.58 10.53 -3.26
CA ARG A 148 8.17 11.67 -2.54
C ARG A 148 7.65 13.00 -3.05
N SER A 149 7.64 13.16 -4.37
CA SER A 149 7.16 14.37 -5.03
C SER A 149 5.66 14.57 -4.82
N LEU A 150 4.87 13.51 -4.95
CA LEU A 150 3.43 13.56 -4.69
C LEU A 150 3.16 14.04 -3.26
N THR A 151 3.74 13.40 -2.26
CA THR A 151 3.57 13.79 -0.85
C THR A 151 3.99 15.24 -0.60
N ALA A 152 5.14 15.68 -1.14
CA ALA A 152 5.61 17.05 -0.97
C ALA A 152 4.68 18.09 -1.58
N ASN A 153 4.13 17.84 -2.77
CA ASN A 153 3.19 18.73 -3.43
C ASN A 153 1.83 18.76 -2.72
N LEU A 154 1.31 17.62 -2.25
CA LEU A 154 0.09 17.57 -1.47
C LEU A 154 0.20 18.37 -0.16
N LEU A 155 1.33 18.24 0.56
CA LEU A 155 1.59 19.03 1.78
C LEU A 155 1.72 20.52 1.49
N ARG A 156 2.28 20.92 0.34
CA ARG A 156 2.36 22.31 -0.08
C ARG A 156 0.95 22.87 -0.32
N LEU A 157 0.11 22.14 -1.07
CA LEU A 157 -1.28 22.56 -1.31
C LEU A 157 -2.04 22.79 0.00
N LEU A 158 -1.90 21.93 1.00
CA LEU A 158 -2.53 22.15 2.31
C LEU A 158 -2.01 23.40 3.01
N LYS A 159 -0.70 23.65 3.01
CA LYS A 159 -0.12 24.86 3.63
C LYS A 159 -0.61 26.15 2.97
N ASP A 160 -0.73 26.14 1.65
CA ASP A 160 -1.21 27.32 0.90
C ASP A 160 -2.66 27.63 1.24
N ILE A 161 -3.49 26.62 1.49
CA ILE A 161 -4.89 26.79 1.92
C ILE A 161 -4.96 27.29 3.35
N ASP A 162 -4.23 26.67 4.29
CA ASP A 162 -4.23 27.06 5.69
C ASP A 162 -3.67 28.50 5.85
N GLY A 163 -2.68 28.90 5.04
CA GLY A 163 -2.12 30.25 5.01
C GLY A 163 -3.03 31.31 4.36
N ALA A 164 -3.95 30.91 3.50
CA ALA A 164 -4.91 31.81 2.86
C ALA A 164 -6.14 32.08 3.73
N THR A 165 -6.30 31.38 4.85
CA THR A 165 -7.47 31.49 5.77
C THR A 165 -7.17 32.43 6.97
N VAL A 166 -6.00 33.07 7.02
CA VAL A 166 -5.58 34.06 8.01
C VAL A 166 -5.56 35.43 7.39
#